data_e5149a08f609fb5a5aed5c9d27a0aeff
#
_entry.id   e5149a08f609fb5a5aed5c9d27a0aeff
#
_cell.length_a   1.000
_cell.length_b   1.000
_cell.length_c   1.000
_cell.angle_alpha   90.00
_cell.angle_beta   90.00
_cell.angle_gamma   90.00
#
_symmetry.space_group_name_H-M   'P 1'
#
loop_
_entity.id
_entity.type
_entity.pdbx_description
1 polymer ?
#
loop_
_entity_poly.entity_id
_entity_poly.type
_entity_poly.pdbx_seq_one_letter_code
_entity_poly.pdbx_strand_id
1 'polypeptide(L)'
;MLFRSGEPKTDDAAKMLHIARMMELTVLSFEDDLELVNSALADVDVIIDAVFGSGFHGEMDVRRRQVCSMINSAIAAVFSLDIPSGVNCDTGEAAQDAVQADFTIAFDSYKPAHMLPKYLPNLGQVTLAPIGIDPLSYVDVEQNHFVTDDEFVYSKIPVKEDNAHKTSTGKLLNIAGGVGCTGAAILSSTAALRSGAGYVVTAVPQAIYPIVAPSLVQSPFCFIENASDVASALNGVSAVSIGCGMGTGQRQRGILEEVLYLAKCPVIIDADGINNLAMDISIVADAKCPVVLTPHFGEMARICQTSVSEIQKAPLLCAQELAAQLKATIVLKGAHTIIASADGRTFINQTGNPGLAKAGSGD
;
A
#
# COMPACT_ATOMS: atom_id res chain seq x y z
N MET A 1 -10.45 1.90 37.91
CA MET A 1 -9.13 2.30 38.45
C MET A 1 -8.32 2.94 37.34
N LEU A 2 -7.53 3.96 37.60
CA LEU A 2 -6.69 4.67 36.63
C LEU A 2 -5.24 4.61 37.09
N PHE A 3 -4.33 4.24 36.20
CA PHE A 3 -2.88 4.33 36.43
C PHE A 3 -2.30 5.46 35.60
N ARG A 4 -1.45 6.29 36.21
CA ARG A 4 -0.75 7.40 35.54
C ARG A 4 0.76 7.20 35.48
N SER A 5 1.37 7.75 34.43
CA SER A 5 2.83 7.83 34.30
C SER A 5 3.30 9.26 34.60
N GLY A 6 3.94 9.46 35.72
CA GLY A 6 4.46 10.75 36.12
C GLY A 6 3.42 11.84 36.44
N GLU A 7 3.85 13.08 36.60
CA GLU A 7 2.95 14.21 36.76
C GLU A 7 2.47 14.77 35.39
N PRO A 8 1.27 15.35 35.34
CA PRO A 8 0.77 16.00 34.14
C PRO A 8 1.73 17.08 33.61
N LYS A 9 2.04 17.04 32.31
CA LYS A 9 2.96 18.00 31.69
C LYS A 9 2.23 19.18 31.01
N THR A 10 0.92 19.09 30.84
CA THR A 10 0.10 20.14 30.25
C THR A 10 -1.03 20.55 31.17
N ASP A 11 -1.51 21.78 31.02
CA ASP A 11 -2.61 22.31 31.85
C ASP A 11 -3.88 21.47 31.68
N ASP A 12 -4.15 20.97 30.48
CA ASP A 12 -5.32 20.15 30.21
C ASP A 12 -5.21 18.77 30.87
N ALA A 13 -4.04 18.13 30.82
CA ALA A 13 -3.81 16.88 31.54
C ALA A 13 -3.95 17.09 33.08
N ALA A 14 -3.50 18.22 33.62
CA ALA A 14 -3.67 18.57 35.03
C ALA A 14 -5.15 18.76 35.40
N LYS A 15 -5.92 19.45 34.53
CA LYS A 15 -7.37 19.61 34.72
C LYS A 15 -8.09 18.25 34.69
N MET A 16 -7.76 17.37 33.72
CA MET A 16 -8.38 16.03 33.64
C MET A 16 -8.05 15.17 34.85
N LEU A 17 -6.81 15.22 35.36
CA LEU A 17 -6.44 14.54 36.61
C LEU A 17 -7.24 15.09 37.79
N HIS A 18 -7.42 16.41 37.87
CA HIS A 18 -8.23 17.04 38.93
C HIS A 18 -9.72 16.55 38.82
N ILE A 19 -10.29 16.54 37.64
CA ILE A 19 -11.66 16.03 37.43
C ILE A 19 -11.76 14.56 37.87
N ALA A 20 -10.81 13.70 37.48
CA ALA A 20 -10.81 12.30 37.87
C ALA A 20 -10.80 12.12 39.39
N ARG A 21 -10.01 12.97 40.12
CA ARG A 21 -9.99 12.98 41.60
C ARG A 21 -11.31 13.46 42.19
N MET A 22 -11.92 14.50 41.59
CA MET A 22 -13.23 15.01 42.06
C MET A 22 -14.36 13.99 41.84
N MET A 23 -14.21 13.09 40.83
CA MET A 23 -15.12 11.95 40.58
C MET A 23 -14.83 10.76 41.51
N GLU A 24 -13.93 10.90 42.46
CA GLU A 24 -13.52 9.86 43.40
C GLU A 24 -12.93 8.61 42.72
N LEU A 25 -12.37 8.76 41.52
CA LEU A 25 -11.70 7.66 40.85
C LEU A 25 -10.38 7.34 41.58
N THR A 26 -10.14 6.05 41.76
CA THR A 26 -8.83 5.60 42.27
C THR A 26 -7.75 5.88 41.24
N VAL A 27 -6.87 6.80 41.51
CA VAL A 27 -5.74 7.19 40.64
C VAL A 27 -4.44 6.81 41.33
N LEU A 28 -3.67 5.92 40.68
CA LEU A 28 -2.39 5.38 41.19
C LEU A 28 -1.26 5.75 40.22
N SER A 29 -0.04 5.79 40.72
CA SER A 29 1.15 5.93 39.89
C SER A 29 1.79 4.56 39.70
N PHE A 30 1.97 4.11 38.46
CA PHE A 30 2.69 2.86 38.22
C PHE A 30 4.21 3.01 38.43
N GLU A 31 4.69 4.22 38.62
CA GLU A 31 6.09 4.48 39.00
C GLU A 31 6.35 4.15 40.45
N ASP A 32 5.34 4.22 41.31
CA ASP A 32 5.47 4.02 42.74
C ASP A 32 5.33 2.55 43.15
N ASP A 33 4.42 1.79 42.50
CA ASP A 33 4.11 0.41 42.91
C ASP A 33 3.70 -0.48 41.72
N LEU A 34 4.67 -1.20 41.17
CA LEU A 34 4.41 -2.17 40.08
C LEU A 34 3.68 -3.45 40.53
N GLU A 35 3.80 -3.85 41.79
CA GLU A 35 3.11 -5.02 42.31
C GLU A 35 1.60 -4.74 42.37
N LEU A 36 1.23 -3.54 42.75
CA LEU A 36 -0.16 -3.10 42.74
C LEU A 36 -0.73 -3.03 41.30
N VAL A 37 0.06 -2.55 40.35
CA VAL A 37 -0.33 -2.56 38.94
C VAL A 37 -0.57 -3.99 38.45
N ASN A 38 0.36 -4.91 38.71
CA ASN A 38 0.25 -6.30 38.32
C ASN A 38 -0.97 -6.99 38.95
N SER A 39 -1.22 -6.73 40.24
CA SER A 39 -2.39 -7.26 40.95
C SER A 39 -3.70 -6.73 40.35
N ALA A 40 -3.73 -5.45 40.00
CA ALA A 40 -4.93 -4.85 39.39
C ALA A 40 -5.20 -5.38 37.99
N LEU A 41 -4.15 -5.62 37.18
CA LEU A 41 -4.29 -6.17 35.82
C LEU A 41 -4.71 -7.64 35.81
N ALA A 42 -4.51 -8.37 36.90
CA ALA A 42 -4.89 -9.79 37.01
C ALA A 42 -6.41 -10.01 37.18
N ASP A 43 -7.17 -8.98 37.56
CA ASP A 43 -8.62 -9.11 37.91
C ASP A 43 -9.47 -8.07 37.15
N VAL A 44 -9.15 -7.83 35.88
CA VAL A 44 -9.91 -6.91 35.02
C VAL A 44 -10.30 -7.59 33.71
N ASP A 45 -11.47 -7.22 33.18
CA ASP A 45 -11.97 -7.70 31.90
C ASP A 45 -11.46 -6.84 30.71
N VAL A 46 -11.18 -5.57 30.98
CA VAL A 46 -10.80 -4.58 29.97
C VAL A 46 -9.65 -3.72 30.44
N ILE A 47 -8.66 -3.53 29.60
CA ILE A 47 -7.57 -2.59 29.78
C ILE A 47 -7.67 -1.51 28.70
N ILE A 48 -7.56 -0.24 29.09
CA ILE A 48 -7.45 0.88 28.17
C ILE A 48 -6.00 1.39 28.22
N ASP A 49 -5.28 1.18 27.13
CA ASP A 49 -3.92 1.70 26.96
C ASP A 49 -3.98 3.14 26.43
N ALA A 50 -3.44 4.05 27.22
CA ALA A 50 -3.28 5.48 26.91
C ALA A 50 -1.97 6.03 27.48
N VAL A 51 -0.93 5.20 27.58
CA VAL A 51 0.38 5.60 28.15
C VAL A 51 1.15 6.51 27.19
N PHE A 52 1.16 6.14 25.90
CA PHE A 52 1.72 6.95 24.83
C PHE A 52 0.70 7.07 23.69
N GLY A 53 0.73 8.18 22.97
CA GLY A 53 -0.03 8.41 21.75
C GLY A 53 0.90 8.70 20.57
N SER A 54 0.42 9.49 19.61
CA SER A 54 1.11 9.83 18.35
C SER A 54 2.48 10.52 18.54
N GLY A 55 2.77 11.07 19.71
CA GLY A 55 4.07 11.69 20.01
C GLY A 55 5.18 10.72 20.43
N PHE A 56 4.95 9.41 20.41
CA PHE A 56 5.99 8.44 20.79
C PHE A 56 7.01 8.24 19.68
N HIS A 57 8.31 8.35 20.05
CA HIS A 57 9.44 8.08 19.17
C HIS A 57 10.57 7.39 19.96
N GLY A 58 11.26 6.46 19.29
CA GLY A 58 12.44 5.77 19.82
C GLY A 58 12.11 4.63 20.78
N GLU A 59 12.83 4.57 21.90
CA GLU A 59 12.77 3.47 22.86
C GLU A 59 12.02 3.87 24.14
N MET A 60 11.33 2.91 24.73
CA MET A 60 10.72 3.08 26.05
C MET A 60 11.74 2.85 27.16
N ASP A 61 11.64 3.61 28.25
CA ASP A 61 12.39 3.31 29.46
C ASP A 61 11.95 1.98 30.11
N VAL A 62 12.81 1.45 30.96
CA VAL A 62 12.62 0.13 31.61
C VAL A 62 11.27 0.02 32.33
N ARG A 63 10.82 1.08 32.99
CA ARG A 63 9.59 1.07 33.79
C ARG A 63 8.36 0.97 32.90
N ARG A 64 8.31 1.76 31.82
CA ARG A 64 7.20 1.74 30.86
C ARG A 64 7.16 0.43 30.07
N ARG A 65 8.32 -0.12 29.71
CA ARG A 65 8.43 -1.46 29.12
C ARG A 65 7.84 -2.54 30.01
N GLN A 66 8.14 -2.50 31.33
CA GLN A 66 7.58 -3.43 32.30
C GLN A 66 6.05 -3.36 32.36
N VAL A 67 5.47 -2.15 32.38
CA VAL A 67 4.02 -1.96 32.38
C VAL A 67 3.40 -2.48 31.08
N CYS A 68 3.97 -2.16 29.92
CA CYS A 68 3.48 -2.68 28.63
C CYS A 68 3.56 -4.22 28.58
N SER A 69 4.64 -4.81 29.09
CA SER A 69 4.79 -6.27 29.20
C SER A 69 3.73 -6.90 30.11
N MET A 70 3.36 -6.25 31.21
CA MET A 70 2.28 -6.69 32.10
C MET A 70 0.92 -6.61 31.39
N ILE A 71 0.65 -5.53 30.63
CA ILE A 71 -0.57 -5.39 29.80
C ILE A 71 -0.63 -6.54 28.80
N ASN A 72 0.47 -6.82 28.08
CA ASN A 72 0.53 -7.89 27.09
C ASN A 72 0.35 -9.29 27.69
N SER A 73 0.60 -9.45 29.00
CA SER A 73 0.45 -10.73 29.72
C SER A 73 -0.92 -10.91 30.40
N ALA A 74 -1.72 -9.86 30.45
CA ALA A 74 -3.04 -9.90 31.07
C ALA A 74 -4.05 -10.70 30.21
N ILE A 75 -5.04 -11.31 30.87
CA ILE A 75 -6.15 -12.04 30.19
C ILE A 75 -7.33 -11.08 29.97
N ALA A 76 -7.09 -9.84 29.68
CA ALA A 76 -8.11 -8.81 29.48
C ALA A 76 -8.13 -8.38 28.01
N ALA A 77 -9.28 -7.87 27.52
CA ALA A 77 -9.33 -7.22 26.23
C ALA A 77 -8.60 -5.86 26.28
N VAL A 78 -7.62 -5.65 25.42
CA VAL A 78 -6.79 -4.44 25.38
C VAL A 78 -7.27 -3.49 24.31
N PHE A 79 -7.68 -2.29 24.72
CA PHE A 79 -8.06 -1.19 23.83
C PHE A 79 -6.97 -0.10 23.89
N SER A 80 -6.29 0.15 22.80
CA SER A 80 -5.33 1.27 22.70
C SER A 80 -6.02 2.51 22.14
N LEU A 81 -5.79 3.64 22.78
CA LEU A 81 -6.29 4.94 22.34
C LEU A 81 -5.28 5.59 21.39
N ASP A 82 -5.74 5.94 20.22
CA ASP A 82 -5.03 6.52 19.08
C ASP A 82 -4.01 5.55 18.47
N ILE A 83 -3.00 5.12 19.21
CA ILE A 83 -1.99 4.15 18.78
C ILE A 83 -1.51 3.32 19.97
N PRO A 84 -1.18 2.04 19.82
CA PRO A 84 -0.66 1.23 20.92
C PRO A 84 0.63 1.81 21.47
N SER A 85 0.74 1.87 22.80
CA SER A 85 1.91 2.42 23.47
C SER A 85 3.18 1.70 23.07
N GLY A 86 4.17 2.47 22.61
CA GLY A 86 5.44 1.98 22.09
C GLY A 86 5.48 1.77 20.57
N VAL A 87 4.41 2.09 19.85
CA VAL A 87 4.39 2.10 18.37
C VAL A 87 4.57 3.53 17.88
N ASN A 88 5.49 3.74 16.94
CA ASN A 88 5.67 5.02 16.26
C ASN A 88 4.58 5.23 15.21
N CYS A 89 3.84 6.33 15.28
CA CYS A 89 2.68 6.58 14.42
C CYS A 89 3.04 6.81 12.94
N ASP A 90 4.24 7.33 12.65
CA ASP A 90 4.65 7.69 11.29
C ASP A 90 5.31 6.51 10.56
N THR A 91 6.19 5.77 11.27
CA THR A 91 6.94 4.66 10.70
C THR A 91 6.29 3.32 10.97
N GLY A 92 5.44 3.24 12.01
CA GLY A 92 4.87 2.02 12.55
C GLY A 92 5.89 1.11 13.23
N GLU A 93 7.13 1.55 13.48
CA GLU A 93 8.10 0.78 14.25
C GLU A 93 7.62 0.59 15.68
N ALA A 94 7.64 -0.65 16.14
CA ALA A 94 7.29 -0.99 17.52
C ALA A 94 8.57 -1.11 18.36
N ALA A 95 8.63 -0.37 19.46
CA ALA A 95 9.66 -0.53 20.47
C ALA A 95 9.55 -1.91 21.14
N GLN A 96 10.63 -2.32 21.81
CA GLN A 96 10.60 -3.57 22.58
C GLN A 96 9.52 -3.49 23.66
N ASP A 97 8.73 -4.54 23.78
CA ASP A 97 7.59 -4.67 24.71
C ASP A 97 6.41 -3.70 24.41
N ALA A 98 6.34 -3.11 23.21
CA ALA A 98 5.17 -2.33 22.79
C ALA A 98 3.86 -3.08 23.02
N VAL A 99 2.79 -2.36 23.37
CA VAL A 99 1.48 -2.94 23.63
C VAL A 99 0.95 -3.67 22.40
N GLN A 100 0.38 -4.85 22.63
CA GLN A 100 -0.36 -5.64 21.65
C GLN A 100 -1.85 -5.49 21.97
N ALA A 101 -2.50 -4.57 21.27
CA ALA A 101 -3.92 -4.31 21.46
C ALA A 101 -4.79 -5.33 20.71
N ASP A 102 -5.94 -5.66 21.27
CA ASP A 102 -7.01 -6.34 20.54
C ASP A 102 -7.77 -5.36 19.65
N PHE A 103 -7.90 -4.11 20.12
CA PHE A 103 -8.59 -3.02 19.42
C PHE A 103 -7.79 -1.73 19.54
N THR A 104 -7.66 -1.00 18.43
CA THR A 104 -7.10 0.36 18.41
C THR A 104 -8.17 1.34 17.93
N ILE A 105 -8.41 2.38 18.72
CA ILE A 105 -9.34 3.45 18.39
C ILE A 105 -8.53 4.64 17.88
N ALA A 106 -8.38 4.72 16.55
CA ALA A 106 -7.68 5.82 15.90
C ALA A 106 -8.50 7.10 15.99
N PHE A 107 -7.88 8.19 16.43
CA PHE A 107 -8.56 9.47 16.60
C PHE A 107 -8.54 10.28 15.32
N ASP A 108 -9.74 10.66 14.86
CA ASP A 108 -10.02 11.59 13.78
C ASP A 108 -9.55 11.13 12.39
N SER A 109 -8.28 10.78 12.22
CA SER A 109 -7.70 10.29 10.96
C SER A 109 -6.76 9.11 11.21
N TYR A 110 -6.63 8.25 10.21
CA TYR A 110 -5.63 7.19 10.25
C TYR A 110 -4.22 7.78 10.17
N LYS A 111 -3.30 7.25 10.96
CA LYS A 111 -1.87 7.50 10.87
C LYS A 111 -1.22 6.42 9.98
N PRO A 112 -0.04 6.67 9.40
CA PRO A 112 0.66 5.68 8.58
C PRO A 112 0.78 4.30 9.25
N ALA A 113 1.06 4.25 10.54
CA ALA A 113 1.17 3.01 11.29
C ALA A 113 -0.08 2.14 11.26
N HIS A 114 -1.29 2.74 11.23
CA HIS A 114 -2.55 1.99 11.15
C HIS A 114 -2.70 1.25 9.82
N MET A 115 -1.99 1.69 8.79
CA MET A 115 -2.11 1.25 7.41
C MET A 115 -0.96 0.35 6.95
N LEU A 116 0.12 0.21 7.76
CA LEU A 116 1.30 -0.56 7.38
C LEU A 116 1.21 -2.01 7.91
N PRO A 117 1.24 -3.03 7.04
CA PRO A 117 0.97 -4.42 7.42
C PRO A 117 1.89 -5.00 8.50
N LYS A 118 3.14 -4.52 8.55
CA LYS A 118 4.15 -5.04 9.49
C LYS A 118 3.74 -4.89 10.96
N TYR A 119 2.88 -3.92 11.27
CA TYR A 119 2.53 -3.51 12.62
C TYR A 119 1.11 -3.89 13.04
N LEU A 120 0.33 -4.47 12.14
CA LEU A 120 -1.01 -4.97 12.45
C LEU A 120 -1.08 -5.90 13.68
N PRO A 121 -0.07 -6.73 14.00
CA PRO A 121 -0.10 -7.52 15.22
C PRO A 121 -0.20 -6.69 16.51
N ASN A 122 0.35 -5.47 16.53
CA ASN A 122 0.25 -4.58 17.68
C ASN A 122 -1.07 -3.81 17.73
N LEU A 123 -1.72 -3.60 16.59
CA LEU A 123 -2.89 -2.73 16.47
C LEU A 123 -4.22 -3.45 16.73
N GLY A 124 -4.27 -4.77 16.51
CA GLY A 124 -5.54 -5.50 16.50
C GLY A 124 -6.52 -4.93 15.45
N GLN A 125 -7.80 -4.90 15.80
CA GLN A 125 -8.82 -4.29 14.94
C GLN A 125 -8.81 -2.77 15.10
N VAL A 126 -8.53 -2.05 14.02
CA VAL A 126 -8.49 -0.57 14.02
C VAL A 126 -9.86 -0.01 13.67
N THR A 127 -10.34 0.94 14.49
CA THR A 127 -11.58 1.68 14.24
C THR A 127 -11.31 3.18 14.33
N LEU A 128 -11.80 3.94 13.35
CA LEU A 128 -11.70 5.40 13.36
C LEU A 128 -12.81 6.02 14.21
N ALA A 129 -12.46 6.92 15.12
CA ALA A 129 -13.40 7.65 15.95
C ALA A 129 -13.23 9.16 15.79
N PRO A 130 -14.29 9.91 15.44
CA PRO A 130 -14.24 11.36 15.41
C PRO A 130 -14.08 11.91 16.85
N ILE A 131 -13.22 12.90 17.02
CA ILE A 131 -12.96 13.56 18.31
C ILE A 131 -13.44 15.03 18.34
N GLY A 132 -14.26 15.41 17.39
CA GLY A 132 -14.85 16.75 17.33
C GLY A 132 -13.96 17.81 16.68
N ILE A 133 -12.98 17.42 15.87
CA ILE A 133 -12.21 18.35 15.04
C ILE A 133 -13.12 18.87 13.92
N ASP A 134 -13.23 20.19 13.80
CA ASP A 134 -14.03 20.82 12.76
C ASP A 134 -13.41 20.55 11.37
N PRO A 135 -14.19 20.07 10.39
CA PRO A 135 -13.71 19.87 9.02
C PRO A 135 -13.03 21.10 8.39
N LEU A 136 -13.39 22.31 8.81
CA LEU A 136 -12.74 23.54 8.37
C LEU A 136 -11.26 23.61 8.79
N SER A 137 -10.87 22.91 9.85
CA SER A 137 -9.47 22.84 10.30
C SER A 137 -8.54 22.18 9.28
N TYR A 138 -9.08 21.43 8.32
CA TYR A 138 -8.31 20.76 7.27
C TYR A 138 -8.15 21.56 5.99
N VAL A 139 -8.85 22.69 5.84
CA VAL A 139 -8.86 23.46 4.57
C VAL A 139 -7.47 23.96 4.19
N ASP A 140 -6.67 24.35 5.19
CA ASP A 140 -5.31 24.88 4.98
C ASP A 140 -4.21 23.81 5.24
N VAL A 141 -4.60 22.56 5.46
CA VAL A 141 -3.65 21.46 5.68
C VAL A 141 -3.49 20.67 4.39
N GLU A 142 -2.25 20.58 3.91
CA GLU A 142 -1.93 19.76 2.74
C GLU A 142 -2.10 18.29 3.09
N GLN A 143 -3.09 17.65 2.48
CA GLN A 143 -3.37 16.23 2.66
C GLN A 143 -2.75 15.44 1.50
N ASN A 144 -1.73 14.64 1.81
CA ASN A 144 -0.99 13.89 0.80
C ASN A 144 -1.17 12.37 0.92
N HIS A 145 -1.81 11.89 1.99
CA HIS A 145 -2.04 10.48 2.24
C HIS A 145 -3.52 10.16 2.36
N PHE A 146 -3.97 9.17 1.60
CA PHE A 146 -5.38 8.79 1.52
C PHE A 146 -5.51 7.28 1.67
N VAL A 147 -6.61 6.84 2.26
CA VAL A 147 -7.05 5.44 2.21
C VAL A 147 -8.07 5.29 1.10
N THR A 148 -7.95 4.24 0.29
CA THR A 148 -8.96 3.94 -0.72
C THR A 148 -10.09 3.17 -0.05
N ASP A 149 -11.24 3.80 0.10
CA ASP A 149 -12.49 3.19 0.52
C ASP A 149 -13.41 2.91 -0.68
N ASP A 150 -14.52 2.28 -0.42
CA ASP A 150 -15.49 1.93 -1.47
C ASP A 150 -16.04 3.18 -2.16
N GLU A 151 -16.32 4.26 -1.43
CA GLU A 151 -16.85 5.50 -1.99
C GLU A 151 -15.84 6.14 -2.95
N PHE A 152 -14.57 6.23 -2.54
CA PHE A 152 -13.50 6.71 -3.41
C PHE A 152 -13.39 5.86 -4.68
N VAL A 153 -13.36 4.53 -4.55
CA VAL A 153 -13.24 3.62 -5.70
C VAL A 153 -14.44 3.76 -6.63
N TYR A 154 -15.67 3.73 -6.10
CA TYR A 154 -16.88 3.91 -6.93
C TYR A 154 -16.90 5.25 -7.65
N SER A 155 -16.39 6.32 -7.04
CA SER A 155 -16.30 7.63 -7.69
C SER A 155 -15.34 7.68 -8.88
N LYS A 156 -14.41 6.70 -8.98
CA LYS A 156 -13.38 6.62 -10.04
C LYS A 156 -13.69 5.58 -11.11
N ILE A 157 -14.60 4.64 -10.85
CA ILE A 157 -14.98 3.64 -11.86
C ILE A 157 -15.73 4.34 -12.99
N PRO A 158 -15.24 4.26 -14.24
CA PRO A 158 -15.92 4.88 -15.37
C PRO A 158 -17.23 4.14 -15.67
N VAL A 159 -18.33 4.89 -15.75
CA VAL A 159 -19.63 4.38 -16.17
C VAL A 159 -19.68 4.38 -17.68
N LYS A 160 -20.05 3.23 -18.27
CA LYS A 160 -20.27 3.14 -19.72
C LYS A 160 -21.60 3.81 -20.06
N GLU A 161 -21.60 4.63 -21.10
CA GLU A 161 -22.84 5.20 -21.66
C GLU A 161 -23.67 4.12 -22.37
N ASP A 162 -24.99 4.30 -22.40
CA ASP A 162 -25.92 3.33 -23.02
C ASP A 162 -25.65 3.11 -24.52
N ASN A 163 -25.07 4.10 -25.20
CA ASN A 163 -24.70 4.05 -26.61
C ASN A 163 -23.23 3.61 -26.83
N ALA A 164 -22.56 3.11 -25.79
CA ALA A 164 -21.15 2.70 -25.89
C ALA A 164 -20.96 1.57 -26.91
N HIS A 165 -19.90 1.67 -27.71
CA HIS A 165 -19.48 0.64 -28.67
C HIS A 165 -18.05 0.17 -28.36
N LYS A 166 -17.59 -0.88 -29.03
CA LYS A 166 -16.32 -1.58 -28.73
C LYS A 166 -15.06 -0.70 -28.64
N THR A 167 -15.06 0.48 -29.25
CA THR A 167 -13.92 1.42 -29.22
C THR A 167 -14.15 2.64 -28.35
N SER A 168 -15.37 2.86 -27.81
CA SER A 168 -15.66 4.01 -26.96
C SER A 168 -14.95 3.93 -25.59
N THR A 169 -14.64 2.71 -25.12
CA THR A 169 -13.92 2.46 -23.86
C THR A 169 -12.42 2.20 -24.06
N GLY A 170 -11.89 2.60 -25.22
CA GLY A 170 -10.48 2.54 -25.53
C GLY A 170 -9.97 1.20 -26.07
N LYS A 171 -8.78 1.23 -26.64
CA LYS A 171 -8.04 0.08 -27.17
C LYS A 171 -6.78 -0.13 -26.34
N LEU A 172 -6.68 -1.28 -25.66
CA LEU A 172 -5.48 -1.69 -24.95
C LEU A 172 -4.59 -2.56 -25.85
N LEU A 173 -3.31 -2.24 -25.90
CA LEU A 173 -2.26 -3.14 -26.40
C LEU A 173 -1.63 -3.84 -25.19
N ASN A 174 -1.79 -5.16 -25.10
CA ASN A 174 -1.19 -5.97 -24.05
C ASN A 174 0.01 -6.75 -24.59
N ILE A 175 1.23 -6.35 -24.28
CA ILE A 175 2.49 -7.00 -24.70
C ILE A 175 2.91 -7.96 -23.57
N ALA A 176 2.59 -9.24 -23.73
CA ALA A 176 2.74 -10.21 -22.67
C ALA A 176 3.02 -11.62 -23.20
N GLY A 177 3.54 -12.48 -22.34
CA GLY A 177 3.83 -13.86 -22.65
C GLY A 177 5.14 -14.07 -23.39
N GLY A 178 5.68 -15.24 -23.21
CA GLY A 178 6.91 -15.73 -23.80
C GLY A 178 6.97 -17.25 -23.75
N VAL A 179 8.02 -17.83 -24.31
CA VAL A 179 8.26 -19.28 -24.22
C VAL A 179 8.40 -19.66 -22.73
N GLY A 180 7.57 -20.60 -22.28
CA GLY A 180 7.48 -21.01 -20.87
C GLY A 180 6.51 -20.20 -20.00
N CYS A 181 6.02 -19.01 -20.46
CA CYS A 181 5.12 -18.13 -19.72
C CYS A 181 3.88 -17.73 -20.56
N THR A 182 3.31 -18.67 -21.30
CA THR A 182 2.14 -18.42 -22.17
C THR A 182 0.89 -18.04 -21.40
N GLY A 183 0.74 -18.56 -20.17
CA GLY A 183 -0.38 -18.27 -19.27
C GLY A 183 -0.50 -16.80 -18.88
N ALA A 184 0.62 -16.08 -18.77
CA ALA A 184 0.63 -14.66 -18.41
C ALA A 184 -0.10 -13.79 -19.46
N ALA A 185 0.08 -14.07 -20.76
CA ALA A 185 -0.66 -13.40 -21.83
C ALA A 185 -2.17 -13.68 -21.75
N ILE A 186 -2.55 -14.90 -21.39
CA ILE A 186 -3.97 -15.28 -21.25
C ILE A 186 -4.58 -14.57 -20.05
N LEU A 187 -3.91 -14.59 -18.90
CA LEU A 187 -4.40 -13.98 -17.66
C LEU A 187 -4.54 -12.47 -17.80
N SER A 188 -3.48 -11.77 -18.21
CA SER A 188 -3.49 -10.30 -18.33
C SER A 188 -4.49 -9.79 -19.38
N SER A 189 -4.60 -10.45 -20.54
CA SER A 189 -5.59 -10.06 -21.55
C SER A 189 -7.02 -10.34 -21.09
N THR A 190 -7.25 -11.48 -20.42
CA THR A 190 -8.57 -11.80 -19.85
C THR A 190 -8.95 -10.83 -18.74
N ALA A 191 -8.01 -10.48 -17.86
CA ALA A 191 -8.22 -9.49 -16.81
C ALA A 191 -8.60 -8.12 -17.40
N ALA A 192 -7.90 -7.66 -18.43
CA ALA A 192 -8.21 -6.41 -19.11
C ALA A 192 -9.63 -6.40 -19.70
N LEU A 193 -10.04 -7.48 -20.39
CA LEU A 193 -11.39 -7.62 -20.93
C LEU A 193 -12.45 -7.60 -19.82
N ARG A 194 -12.23 -8.32 -18.72
CA ARG A 194 -13.14 -8.40 -17.57
C ARG A 194 -13.20 -7.09 -16.78
N SER A 195 -12.12 -6.31 -16.76
CA SER A 195 -12.07 -4.98 -16.12
C SER A 195 -12.75 -3.88 -16.94
N GLY A 196 -13.28 -4.21 -18.13
CA GLY A 196 -14.10 -3.28 -18.90
C GLY A 196 -13.41 -2.65 -20.11
N ALA A 197 -12.18 -3.04 -20.47
CA ALA A 197 -11.57 -2.59 -21.72
C ALA A 197 -12.44 -2.98 -22.92
N GLY A 198 -12.73 -2.03 -23.80
CA GLY A 198 -13.61 -2.27 -24.95
C GLY A 198 -12.96 -3.11 -26.05
N TYR A 199 -11.64 -2.98 -26.18
CA TYR A 199 -10.88 -3.69 -27.22
C TYR A 199 -9.46 -3.99 -26.71
N VAL A 200 -9.12 -5.26 -26.59
CA VAL A 200 -7.79 -5.70 -26.17
C VAL A 200 -7.09 -6.38 -27.33
N VAL A 201 -5.92 -5.89 -27.73
CA VAL A 201 -5.03 -6.55 -28.69
C VAL A 201 -3.92 -7.22 -27.89
N THR A 202 -3.79 -8.53 -28.01
CA THR A 202 -2.72 -9.29 -27.35
C THR A 202 -1.52 -9.39 -28.27
N ALA A 203 -0.42 -8.77 -27.88
CA ALA A 203 0.85 -8.80 -28.60
C ALA A 203 1.75 -9.88 -28.01
N VAL A 204 2.11 -10.85 -28.81
CA VAL A 204 2.90 -12.02 -28.41
C VAL A 204 4.00 -12.32 -29.43
N PRO A 205 5.08 -13.03 -29.04
CA PRO A 205 5.95 -13.69 -30.01
C PRO A 205 5.17 -14.71 -30.83
N GLN A 206 5.43 -14.79 -32.14
CA GLN A 206 4.73 -15.70 -33.07
C GLN A 206 4.81 -17.17 -32.61
N ALA A 207 5.92 -17.54 -31.98
CA ALA A 207 6.15 -18.92 -31.53
C ALA A 207 5.11 -19.41 -30.50
N ILE A 208 4.52 -18.52 -29.69
CA ILE A 208 3.52 -18.91 -28.67
C ILE A 208 2.08 -18.72 -29.12
N TYR A 209 1.85 -18.08 -30.26
CA TYR A 209 0.51 -17.81 -30.79
C TYR A 209 -0.40 -19.06 -30.87
N PRO A 210 0.04 -20.21 -31.40
CA PRO A 210 -0.82 -21.39 -31.47
C PRO A 210 -1.27 -21.93 -30.11
N ILE A 211 -0.53 -21.60 -29.05
CA ILE A 211 -0.83 -22.04 -27.68
C ILE A 211 -1.83 -21.07 -27.02
N VAL A 212 -1.67 -19.76 -27.24
CA VAL A 212 -2.45 -18.71 -26.57
C VAL A 212 -3.77 -18.45 -27.26
N ALA A 213 -3.81 -18.49 -28.59
CA ALA A 213 -4.98 -18.13 -29.40
C ALA A 213 -6.26 -18.91 -29.06
N PRO A 214 -6.24 -20.23 -28.83
CA PRO A 214 -7.44 -20.98 -28.48
C PRO A 214 -8.10 -20.52 -27.14
N SER A 215 -7.35 -19.89 -26.26
CA SER A 215 -7.83 -19.42 -24.95
C SER A 215 -8.28 -17.95 -24.96
N LEU A 216 -7.95 -17.18 -25.98
CA LEU A 216 -8.25 -15.74 -26.08
C LEU A 216 -9.07 -15.41 -27.32
N VAL A 217 -10.21 -16.07 -27.47
CA VAL A 217 -11.09 -15.91 -28.64
C VAL A 217 -11.66 -14.50 -28.82
N GLN A 218 -11.65 -13.68 -27.79
CA GLN A 218 -12.18 -12.32 -27.82
C GLN A 218 -11.12 -11.25 -28.11
N SER A 219 -9.82 -11.63 -28.12
CA SER A 219 -8.70 -10.72 -28.29
C SER A 219 -8.02 -10.97 -29.63
N PRO A 220 -8.01 -10.00 -30.55
CA PRO A 220 -7.13 -10.06 -31.71
C PRO A 220 -5.66 -10.08 -31.30
N PHE A 221 -4.84 -10.67 -32.17
CA PHE A 221 -3.40 -10.76 -31.94
C PHE A 221 -2.61 -9.87 -32.91
N CYS A 222 -1.47 -9.40 -32.40
CA CYS A 222 -0.36 -8.94 -33.24
C CYS A 222 0.95 -9.60 -32.77
N PHE A 223 1.95 -9.57 -33.63
CA PHE A 223 3.23 -10.20 -33.33
C PHE A 223 4.28 -9.11 -33.09
N ILE A 224 5.00 -9.22 -31.96
CA ILE A 224 6.13 -8.36 -31.63
C ILE A 224 7.35 -9.26 -31.38
N GLU A 225 8.25 -9.28 -32.33
CA GLU A 225 9.50 -10.05 -32.24
C GLU A 225 10.66 -9.20 -31.77
N ASN A 226 10.63 -7.90 -32.08
CA ASN A 226 11.71 -6.95 -31.72
C ASN A 226 11.18 -5.51 -31.73
N ALA A 227 12.03 -4.54 -31.40
CA ALA A 227 11.68 -3.12 -31.28
C ALA A 227 11.05 -2.53 -32.55
N SER A 228 11.45 -2.95 -33.73
CA SER A 228 10.92 -2.42 -35.01
C SER A 228 9.43 -2.71 -35.22
N ASP A 229 8.86 -3.69 -34.53
CA ASP A 229 7.45 -4.06 -34.67
C ASP A 229 6.53 -3.16 -33.84
N VAL A 230 7.08 -2.45 -32.84
CA VAL A 230 6.34 -1.66 -31.84
C VAL A 230 5.55 -0.52 -32.48
N ALA A 231 6.16 0.20 -33.42
CA ALA A 231 5.56 1.37 -34.04
C ALA A 231 4.20 1.03 -34.72
N SER A 232 4.13 -0.10 -35.41
CA SER A 232 2.90 -0.56 -36.07
C SER A 232 1.84 -1.02 -35.05
N ALA A 233 2.25 -1.66 -33.96
CA ALA A 233 1.36 -2.16 -32.91
C ALA A 233 0.71 -1.02 -32.10
N LEU A 234 1.38 0.12 -31.92
CA LEU A 234 0.89 1.29 -31.20
C LEU A 234 -0.18 2.10 -31.94
N ASN A 235 -0.50 1.77 -33.20
CA ASN A 235 -1.44 2.56 -33.98
C ASN A 235 -2.87 2.48 -33.41
N GLY A 236 -3.41 3.66 -33.06
CA GLY A 236 -4.77 3.81 -32.50
C GLY A 236 -4.96 3.18 -31.11
N VAL A 237 -3.88 3.01 -30.33
CA VAL A 237 -3.90 2.47 -28.96
C VAL A 237 -4.19 3.59 -27.97
N SER A 238 -5.03 3.30 -26.97
CA SER A 238 -5.42 4.21 -25.89
C SER A 238 -4.65 3.96 -24.58
N ALA A 239 -4.10 2.76 -24.42
CA ALA A 239 -3.24 2.36 -23.31
C ALA A 239 -2.38 1.15 -23.71
N VAL A 240 -1.22 1.02 -23.07
CA VAL A 240 -0.33 -0.14 -23.21
C VAL A 240 -0.14 -0.81 -21.86
N SER A 241 -0.22 -2.14 -21.82
CA SER A 241 0.28 -2.97 -20.73
C SER A 241 1.44 -3.80 -21.27
N ILE A 242 2.57 -3.82 -20.54
CA ILE A 242 3.77 -4.54 -20.96
C ILE A 242 4.48 -5.20 -19.79
N GLY A 243 4.87 -6.46 -19.99
CA GLY A 243 5.80 -7.11 -19.07
C GLY A 243 5.40 -8.49 -18.59
N CYS A 244 4.11 -8.77 -18.36
CA CYS A 244 3.67 -10.05 -17.79
C CYS A 244 4.19 -11.24 -18.60
N GLY A 245 5.17 -11.98 -18.04
CA GLY A 245 5.76 -13.18 -18.63
C GLY A 245 6.47 -13.00 -19.98
N MET A 246 6.89 -11.77 -20.32
CA MET A 246 7.58 -11.50 -21.59
C MET A 246 9.03 -12.00 -21.62
N GLY A 247 9.57 -12.37 -20.44
CA GLY A 247 10.97 -12.72 -20.26
C GLY A 247 11.88 -11.50 -20.12
N THR A 248 13.16 -11.78 -19.83
CA THR A 248 14.20 -10.75 -19.66
C THR A 248 15.31 -10.93 -20.72
N GLY A 249 15.92 -9.83 -21.14
CA GLY A 249 17.04 -9.86 -22.08
C GLY A 249 17.06 -8.65 -23.00
N GLN A 250 18.11 -8.55 -23.81
CA GLN A 250 18.35 -7.38 -24.67
C GLN A 250 17.19 -7.12 -25.65
N ARG A 251 16.59 -8.18 -26.18
CA ARG A 251 15.43 -8.09 -27.11
C ARG A 251 14.22 -7.50 -26.40
N GLN A 252 13.84 -8.04 -25.25
CA GLN A 252 12.69 -7.60 -24.45
C GLN A 252 12.87 -6.17 -23.96
N ARG A 253 14.09 -5.85 -23.53
CA ARG A 253 14.45 -4.50 -23.15
C ARG A 253 14.31 -3.53 -24.33
N GLY A 254 14.79 -3.86 -25.51
CA GLY A 254 14.64 -3.03 -26.70
C GLY A 254 13.18 -2.78 -27.09
N ILE A 255 12.30 -3.79 -26.93
CA ILE A 255 10.84 -3.62 -27.10
C ILE A 255 10.28 -2.61 -26.08
N LEU A 256 10.65 -2.73 -24.81
CA LEU A 256 10.20 -1.83 -23.75
C LEU A 256 10.70 -0.39 -23.97
N GLU A 257 11.97 -0.21 -24.32
CA GLU A 257 12.57 1.10 -24.63
C GLU A 257 11.81 1.76 -25.79
N GLU A 258 11.53 1.02 -26.85
CA GLU A 258 10.78 1.53 -28.01
C GLU A 258 9.34 1.88 -27.68
N VAL A 259 8.65 1.08 -26.81
CA VAL A 259 7.32 1.42 -26.30
C VAL A 259 7.36 2.75 -25.56
N LEU A 260 8.28 2.93 -24.61
CA LEU A 260 8.42 4.17 -23.84
C LEU A 260 8.76 5.39 -24.70
N TYR A 261 9.54 5.19 -25.76
CA TYR A 261 9.93 6.25 -26.67
C TYR A 261 8.78 6.70 -27.59
N LEU A 262 7.97 5.75 -28.09
CA LEU A 262 6.94 6.01 -29.12
C LEU A 262 5.54 6.22 -28.56
N ALA A 263 5.21 5.66 -27.38
CA ALA A 263 3.87 5.73 -26.84
C ALA A 263 3.44 7.17 -26.53
N LYS A 264 2.20 7.48 -26.92
CA LYS A 264 1.53 8.77 -26.63
C LYS A 264 0.35 8.60 -25.65
N CYS A 265 0.14 7.39 -25.18
CA CYS A 265 -0.89 6.98 -24.24
C CYS A 265 -0.26 6.37 -22.98
N PRO A 266 -1.01 6.23 -21.89
CA PRO A 266 -0.48 5.63 -20.66
C PRO A 266 0.12 4.24 -20.89
N VAL A 267 1.26 3.98 -20.23
CA VAL A 267 1.96 2.68 -20.27
C VAL A 267 2.03 2.10 -18.86
N ILE A 268 1.51 0.89 -18.69
CA ILE A 268 1.59 0.11 -17.45
C ILE A 268 2.68 -0.93 -17.63
N ILE A 269 3.65 -0.96 -16.71
CA ILE A 269 4.79 -1.87 -16.74
C ILE A 269 4.75 -2.77 -15.52
N ASP A 270 4.69 -4.09 -15.72
CA ASP A 270 4.66 -5.08 -14.65
C ASP A 270 5.70 -6.19 -14.87
N ALA A 271 5.95 -6.96 -13.85
CA ALA A 271 6.70 -8.22 -13.86
C ALA A 271 8.04 -8.12 -14.62
N ASP A 272 8.21 -8.88 -15.72
CA ASP A 272 9.46 -8.86 -16.50
C ASP A 272 9.73 -7.52 -17.16
N GLY A 273 8.71 -6.70 -17.40
CA GLY A 273 8.89 -5.31 -17.83
C GLY A 273 9.70 -4.53 -16.79
N ILE A 274 9.34 -4.65 -15.50
CA ILE A 274 10.08 -4.05 -14.39
C ILE A 274 11.49 -4.64 -14.27
N ASN A 275 11.62 -5.96 -14.43
CA ASN A 275 12.92 -6.62 -14.40
C ASN A 275 13.87 -6.12 -15.51
N ASN A 276 13.35 -5.83 -16.70
CA ASN A 276 14.13 -5.26 -17.82
C ASN A 276 14.53 -3.79 -17.56
N LEU A 277 13.76 -3.03 -16.73
CA LEU A 277 14.13 -1.68 -16.32
C LEU A 277 15.26 -1.63 -15.28
N ALA A 278 15.52 -2.71 -14.55
CA ALA A 278 16.47 -2.72 -13.44
C ALA A 278 17.93 -2.38 -13.86
N MET A 279 18.25 -2.49 -15.15
CA MET A 279 19.58 -2.11 -15.69
C MET A 279 19.70 -0.60 -15.94
N ASP A 280 18.59 0.06 -16.27
CA ASP A 280 18.52 1.50 -16.46
C ASP A 280 17.09 1.97 -16.34
N ILE A 281 16.74 2.43 -15.14
CA ILE A 281 15.39 2.91 -14.84
C ILE A 281 15.16 4.35 -15.31
N SER A 282 16.24 5.09 -15.68
CA SER A 282 16.13 6.50 -16.08
C SER A 282 15.28 6.70 -17.34
N ILE A 283 15.18 5.69 -18.20
CA ILE A 283 14.35 5.73 -19.41
C ILE A 283 12.84 5.99 -19.11
N VAL A 284 12.39 5.66 -17.89
CA VAL A 284 11.02 5.96 -17.46
C VAL A 284 10.83 7.46 -17.26
N ALA A 285 11.82 8.15 -16.68
CA ALA A 285 11.76 9.60 -16.45
C ALA A 285 11.76 10.42 -17.74
N ASP A 286 12.31 9.84 -18.82
CA ASP A 286 12.38 10.45 -20.15
C ASP A 286 11.15 10.13 -21.03
N ALA A 287 10.26 9.24 -20.56
CA ALA A 287 9.05 8.89 -21.29
C ALA A 287 8.13 10.10 -21.50
N LYS A 288 7.55 10.21 -22.70
CA LYS A 288 6.64 11.32 -23.06
C LYS A 288 5.17 11.03 -22.78
N CYS A 289 4.90 9.92 -22.11
CA CYS A 289 3.57 9.46 -21.75
C CYS A 289 3.50 9.19 -20.25
N PRO A 290 2.30 9.16 -19.63
CA PRO A 290 2.15 8.70 -18.26
C PRO A 290 2.61 7.26 -18.11
N VAL A 291 3.42 6.98 -17.10
CA VAL A 291 3.91 5.62 -16.81
C VAL A 291 3.42 5.18 -15.43
N VAL A 292 2.99 3.93 -15.34
CA VAL A 292 2.62 3.26 -14.10
C VAL A 292 3.50 2.02 -13.96
N LEU A 293 4.21 1.91 -12.86
CA LEU A 293 4.99 0.73 -12.48
C LEU A 293 4.24 -0.01 -11.37
N THR A 294 4.12 -1.33 -11.48
CA THR A 294 3.40 -2.14 -10.50
C THR A 294 4.31 -3.17 -9.78
N PRO A 295 5.42 -2.73 -9.13
CA PRO A 295 6.35 -3.65 -8.51
C PRO A 295 5.77 -4.34 -7.26
N HIS A 296 6.11 -5.62 -7.05
CA HIS A 296 6.11 -6.21 -5.72
C HIS A 296 7.43 -5.85 -4.99
N PHE A 297 7.53 -6.15 -3.68
CA PHE A 297 8.72 -5.78 -2.88
C PHE A 297 10.05 -6.25 -3.48
N GLY A 298 10.10 -7.44 -4.09
CA GLY A 298 11.32 -7.96 -4.72
C GLY A 298 11.69 -7.21 -6.00
N GLU A 299 10.73 -6.82 -6.83
CA GLU A 299 10.93 -5.98 -8.02
C GLU A 299 11.35 -4.57 -7.60
N MET A 300 10.66 -4.00 -6.59
CA MET A 300 11.01 -2.70 -6.04
C MET A 300 12.46 -2.65 -5.54
N ALA A 301 12.87 -3.64 -4.75
CA ALA A 301 14.24 -3.76 -4.26
C ALA A 301 15.28 -3.83 -5.39
N ARG A 302 14.94 -4.53 -6.47
CA ARG A 302 15.82 -4.68 -7.65
C ARG A 302 15.98 -3.37 -8.40
N ILE A 303 14.90 -2.63 -8.66
CA ILE A 303 14.98 -1.34 -9.36
C ILE A 303 15.60 -0.24 -8.50
N CYS A 304 15.41 -0.26 -7.18
CA CYS A 304 16.06 0.65 -6.24
C CYS A 304 17.49 0.23 -5.86
N GLN A 305 17.98 -0.90 -6.35
CA GLN A 305 19.30 -1.47 -6.04
C GLN A 305 19.56 -1.61 -4.53
N THR A 306 18.56 -2.06 -3.80
CA THR A 306 18.57 -2.24 -2.34
C THR A 306 18.00 -3.61 -1.95
N SER A 307 17.91 -3.91 -0.65
CA SER A 307 17.31 -5.14 -0.16
C SER A 307 15.80 -5.02 0.05
N VAL A 308 15.09 -6.17 -0.01
CA VAL A 308 13.66 -6.22 0.33
C VAL A 308 13.41 -5.73 1.75
N SER A 309 14.32 -6.03 2.69
CA SER A 309 14.18 -5.59 4.08
C SER A 309 14.28 -4.07 4.23
N GLU A 310 15.09 -3.39 3.43
CA GLU A 310 15.16 -1.92 3.45
C GLU A 310 13.86 -1.29 2.90
N ILE A 311 13.33 -1.82 1.80
CA ILE A 311 12.02 -1.36 1.30
C ILE A 311 10.91 -1.58 2.34
N GLN A 312 10.94 -2.74 3.03
CA GLN A 312 9.95 -3.07 4.06
C GLN A 312 10.02 -2.19 5.32
N LYS A 313 11.16 -1.56 5.61
CA LYS A 313 11.29 -0.62 6.73
C LYS A 313 10.49 0.68 6.49
N ALA A 314 10.51 1.19 5.26
CA ALA A 314 9.87 2.45 4.90
C ALA A 314 9.18 2.37 3.52
N PRO A 315 8.18 1.48 3.33
CA PRO A 315 7.62 1.20 2.02
C PRO A 315 6.91 2.42 1.41
N LEU A 316 6.27 3.24 2.23
CA LEU A 316 5.60 4.46 1.80
C LEU A 316 6.60 5.47 1.23
N LEU A 317 7.66 5.76 1.99
CA LEU A 317 8.71 6.69 1.59
C LEU A 317 9.43 6.20 0.32
N CYS A 318 9.80 4.92 0.27
CA CYS A 318 10.45 4.35 -0.92
C CYS A 318 9.58 4.48 -2.18
N ALA A 319 8.27 4.25 -2.06
CA ALA A 319 7.35 4.40 -3.19
C ALA A 319 7.22 5.87 -3.64
N GLN A 320 7.16 6.82 -2.69
CA GLN A 320 7.10 8.26 -2.97
C GLN A 320 8.38 8.77 -3.64
N GLU A 321 9.54 8.42 -3.10
CA GLU A 321 10.84 8.83 -3.65
C GLU A 321 11.01 8.33 -5.08
N LEU A 322 10.67 7.06 -5.33
CA LEU A 322 10.75 6.50 -6.68
C LEU A 322 9.74 7.15 -7.63
N ALA A 323 8.51 7.41 -7.19
CA ALA A 323 7.50 8.09 -8.00
C ALA A 323 7.94 9.50 -8.41
N ALA A 324 8.50 10.26 -7.47
CA ALA A 324 9.02 11.60 -7.73
C ALA A 324 10.25 11.56 -8.67
N GLN A 325 11.18 10.65 -8.44
CA GLN A 325 12.39 10.47 -9.27
C GLN A 325 12.05 10.16 -10.72
N LEU A 326 11.09 9.24 -10.93
CA LEU A 326 10.73 8.75 -12.27
C LEU A 326 9.62 9.56 -12.93
N LYS A 327 9.00 10.50 -12.21
CA LYS A 327 7.78 11.20 -12.63
C LYS A 327 6.67 10.24 -13.07
N ALA A 328 6.55 9.13 -12.37
CA ALA A 328 5.66 8.02 -12.69
C ALA A 328 4.77 7.68 -11.50
N THR A 329 3.72 6.91 -11.71
CA THR A 329 2.93 6.33 -10.63
C THR A 329 3.53 4.97 -10.25
N ILE A 330 3.76 4.76 -8.96
CA ILE A 330 4.27 3.50 -8.41
C ILE A 330 3.15 2.81 -7.65
N VAL A 331 2.83 1.58 -8.02
CA VAL A 331 1.88 0.71 -7.33
C VAL A 331 2.66 -0.42 -6.65
N LEU A 332 3.14 -0.17 -5.43
CA LEU A 332 3.88 -1.15 -4.65
C LEU A 332 2.94 -2.20 -4.10
N LYS A 333 2.95 -3.37 -4.74
CA LYS A 333 2.04 -4.50 -4.41
C LYS A 333 2.45 -5.15 -3.09
N GLY A 334 1.48 -5.31 -2.17
CA GLY A 334 1.65 -5.94 -0.86
C GLY A 334 0.31 -6.31 -0.26
N ALA A 335 0.30 -6.76 1.01
CA ALA A 335 -0.93 -7.00 1.75
C ALA A 335 -1.79 -5.72 1.81
N HIS A 336 -1.15 -4.58 2.01
CA HIS A 336 -1.70 -3.27 1.72
C HIS A 336 -0.90 -2.67 0.55
N THR A 337 -1.59 -2.40 -0.54
CA THR A 337 -0.93 -1.85 -1.73
C THR A 337 -0.80 -0.34 -1.60
N ILE A 338 0.41 0.17 -1.81
CA ILE A 338 0.72 1.60 -1.78
C ILE A 338 0.78 2.13 -3.20
N ILE A 339 -0.02 3.15 -3.50
CA ILE A 339 -0.04 3.84 -4.78
C ILE A 339 0.56 5.23 -4.56
N ALA A 340 1.75 5.49 -5.07
CA ALA A 340 2.42 6.77 -4.97
C ALA A 340 2.42 7.47 -6.33
N SER A 341 1.97 8.72 -6.35
CA SER A 341 1.94 9.56 -7.54
C SER A 341 3.15 10.52 -7.56
N ALA A 342 3.57 10.93 -8.75
CA ALA A 342 4.68 11.87 -8.93
C ALA A 342 4.44 13.26 -8.31
N ASP A 343 3.20 13.61 -8.04
CA ASP A 343 2.80 14.86 -7.36
C ASP A 343 2.88 14.79 -5.83
N GLY A 344 3.36 13.68 -5.27
CA GLY A 344 3.53 13.46 -3.83
C GLY A 344 2.33 12.81 -3.14
N ARG A 345 1.17 12.72 -3.79
CA ARG A 345 0.00 12.04 -3.21
C ARG A 345 0.20 10.54 -3.16
N THR A 346 -0.27 9.94 -2.08
CA THR A 346 -0.29 8.49 -1.90
C THR A 346 -1.66 7.98 -1.49
N PHE A 347 -1.98 6.79 -1.98
CA PHE A 347 -3.21 6.08 -1.64
C PHE A 347 -2.86 4.69 -1.14
N ILE A 348 -3.46 4.28 -0.04
CA ILE A 348 -3.23 2.96 0.56
C ILE A 348 -4.51 2.14 0.40
N ASN A 349 -4.39 1.03 -0.32
CA ASN A 349 -5.48 0.09 -0.51
C ASN A 349 -5.34 -1.07 0.49
N GLN A 350 -6.36 -1.25 1.32
CA GLN A 350 -6.44 -2.29 2.34
C GLN A 350 -7.25 -3.51 1.91
N THR A 351 -7.87 -3.46 0.71
CA THR A 351 -8.67 -4.58 0.22
C THR A 351 -7.77 -5.71 -0.25
N GLY A 352 -8.18 -6.91 -0.01
CA GLY A 352 -7.44 -8.10 -0.35
C GLY A 352 -7.49 -9.13 0.77
N ASN A 353 -6.93 -10.30 0.51
CA ASN A 353 -6.83 -11.37 1.51
C ASN A 353 -5.67 -12.32 1.16
N PRO A 354 -5.22 -13.16 2.12
CA PRO A 354 -4.10 -14.09 1.90
C PRO A 354 -4.30 -15.08 0.74
N GLY A 355 -5.53 -15.32 0.29
CA GLY A 355 -5.83 -16.17 -0.87
C GLY A 355 -5.26 -15.64 -2.19
N LEU A 356 -4.92 -14.34 -2.25
CA LEU A 356 -4.24 -13.74 -3.40
C LEU A 356 -2.72 -14.05 -3.44
N ALA A 357 -2.15 -14.63 -2.39
CA ALA A 357 -0.73 -15.00 -2.33
C ALA A 357 -0.45 -16.29 -3.13
N LYS A 358 -0.66 -16.23 -4.44
CA LYS A 358 -0.42 -17.34 -5.39
C LYS A 358 0.15 -16.81 -6.70
N ALA A 359 0.82 -17.68 -7.46
CA ALA A 359 1.33 -17.32 -8.78
C ALA A 359 0.17 -16.92 -9.74
N GLY A 360 0.39 -15.90 -10.57
CA GLY A 360 -0.56 -15.41 -11.55
C GLY A 360 -1.66 -14.49 -11.00
N SER A 361 -1.65 -14.16 -9.70
CA SER A 361 -2.62 -13.22 -9.13
C SER A 361 -2.30 -11.77 -9.45
N GLY A 362 -1.06 -11.49 -9.86
CA GLY A 362 -0.61 -10.15 -10.25
C GLY A 362 -0.71 -9.88 -11.74
N ASP A 363 -0.88 -10.92 -12.57
CA ASP A 363 -0.91 -10.82 -14.04
C ASP A 363 -2.19 -10.17 -14.59
#